data_01eb5dae2451ff4e461188a375a7a5c4
#
_entry.id   01eb5dae2451ff4e461188a375a7a5c4
#
_cell.length_a   1.000
_cell.length_b   1.000
_cell.length_c   1.000
_cell.angle_alpha   90.00
_cell.angle_beta   90.00
_cell.angle_gamma   90.00
#
_symmetry.space_group_name_H-M   'P 1'
#
loop_
_entity.id
_entity.type
_entity.pdbx_description
1 polymer ?
#
loop_
_entity_poly.entity_id
_entity_poly.type
_entity_poly.pdbx_seq_one_letter_code
_entity_poly.pdbx_strand_id
1 'polypeptide(L)'
;PLDRAAGGTVALSGAAARDARILGGGSATVFPERLIAPLDGLTAALPEGALTYSVGADPSDELTAADQGFELHAVCRDAAGTVLGEGGLPSGQVQWIGDDLPVGVTYETMASIEVRGTFVPREGGEHAFGTRGLGAFTLRVGGETLWSGVQEMGNEADPFEAFFGAPSERARLTLVEGDPVEVSLTFQVPDMSALPLRAIMFSLLHLGPRRDADELIAEAVAAAREADTAVVVVATTERVESEGFDRQDLALPGRQDDLVRAVAAVNPNTVVVVNAGSPVELPWRGDVAAVLLSWFPGQEGGAALADVLFGHAEPGGRLPTTWPARFADAPVTEVVPTDGRLEYGEGLFIGYRAYEKHGVTPGYPFGHGLGYTDWTYDSLEVTADTVRVRLTNTGARPGREVVQVYLAPERDGVERPASWLAAFASVEAGPGESVETEIPLPARAFEIWDEEARGWRRIGGTYEVRASHSHADTRLTATLDLA
;
A
#
# COMPACT_ATOMS: atom_id res chain seq x y z
N PRO A 1 -3.92 -22.45 -0.54
CA PRO A 1 -4.04 -21.93 0.82
C PRO A 1 -3.29 -22.80 1.82
N LEU A 2 -2.95 -22.23 2.97
CA LEU A 2 -2.36 -22.95 4.09
C LEU A 2 -3.40 -23.91 4.73
N ASP A 3 -2.94 -25.06 5.20
CA ASP A 3 -3.82 -26.03 5.85
C ASP A 3 -3.90 -25.77 7.36
N ARG A 4 -4.99 -25.13 7.80
CA ARG A 4 -5.28 -24.88 9.21
C ARG A 4 -5.54 -26.17 10.01
N ALA A 5 -6.10 -27.20 9.36
CA ALA A 5 -6.49 -28.46 10.04
C ALA A 5 -5.28 -29.38 10.32
N ALA A 6 -4.17 -29.20 9.62
CA ALA A 6 -2.96 -29.98 9.80
C ALA A 6 -2.19 -29.66 11.10
N GLY A 7 -2.64 -28.68 11.90
CA GLY A 7 -1.99 -28.30 13.16
C GLY A 7 -0.59 -27.69 12.97
N GLY A 8 -0.32 -27.16 11.78
CA GLY A 8 0.99 -26.58 11.43
C GLY A 8 1.30 -25.28 12.18
N THR A 9 2.57 -25.09 12.45
CA THR A 9 3.09 -23.86 13.08
C THR A 9 3.46 -22.79 12.05
N VAL A 10 3.25 -21.52 12.41
CA VAL A 10 3.55 -20.38 11.55
C VAL A 10 4.55 -19.45 12.23
N ALA A 11 5.66 -19.17 11.57
CA ALA A 11 6.56 -18.08 11.93
C ALA A 11 6.18 -16.84 11.13
N LEU A 12 5.68 -15.82 11.81
CA LEU A 12 5.35 -14.51 11.24
C LEU A 12 6.50 -13.54 11.49
N SER A 13 6.96 -12.85 10.47
CA SER A 13 8.01 -11.84 10.62
C SER A 13 7.77 -10.60 9.75
N GLY A 14 8.47 -9.51 10.11
CA GLY A 14 8.32 -8.18 9.53
C GLY A 14 7.66 -7.20 10.50
N ALA A 15 8.19 -5.99 10.64
CA ALA A 15 7.59 -4.95 11.47
C ALA A 15 6.16 -4.64 11.01
N ALA A 16 5.91 -4.61 9.70
CA ALA A 16 4.60 -4.37 9.11
C ALA A 16 3.55 -5.48 9.41
N ALA A 17 3.97 -6.62 9.95
CA ALA A 17 3.01 -7.62 10.43
C ALA A 17 2.24 -7.15 11.67
N ARG A 18 2.89 -6.35 12.51
CA ARG A 18 2.32 -5.73 13.70
C ARG A 18 1.84 -4.31 13.43
N ASP A 19 2.65 -3.53 12.72
CA ASP A 19 2.47 -2.10 12.49
C ASP A 19 2.11 -1.88 11.00
N ALA A 20 0.99 -2.51 10.58
CA ALA A 20 0.55 -2.53 9.19
C ALA A 20 0.15 -1.15 8.69
N ARG A 21 0.60 -0.83 7.49
CA ARG A 21 0.20 0.37 6.78
C ARG A 21 -1.12 0.13 6.04
N ILE A 22 -2.19 0.80 6.45
CA ILE A 22 -3.55 0.55 5.96
C ILE A 22 -4.01 1.47 4.84
N LEU A 23 -3.28 2.58 4.63
CA LEU A 23 -3.60 3.62 3.63
C LEU A 23 -2.32 4.38 3.22
N GLY A 24 -2.43 5.17 2.15
CA GLY A 24 -1.31 5.91 1.57
C GLY A 24 -0.82 7.11 2.38
N GLY A 25 -1.60 7.59 3.33
CA GLY A 25 -1.26 8.79 4.10
C GLY A 25 -1.61 10.10 3.38
N GLY A 26 -0.98 11.21 3.79
CA GLY A 26 -1.21 12.53 3.23
C GLY A 26 -2.63 13.05 3.47
N SER A 27 -3.21 13.74 2.49
CA SER A 27 -4.57 14.31 2.57
C SER A 27 -5.67 13.24 2.58
N ALA A 28 -5.36 12.01 2.17
CA ALA A 28 -6.28 10.87 2.18
C ALA A 28 -6.28 10.09 3.51
N THR A 29 -5.59 10.60 4.54
CA THR A 29 -5.53 9.93 5.85
C THR A 29 -6.91 9.88 6.49
N VAL A 30 -7.32 8.68 6.91
CA VAL A 30 -8.50 8.41 7.71
C VAL A 30 -8.10 7.73 9.02
N PHE A 31 -8.89 7.95 10.06
CA PHE A 31 -8.61 7.43 11.40
C PHE A 31 -9.69 6.40 11.77
N PRO A 32 -9.47 5.10 11.50
CA PRO A 32 -10.43 4.06 11.86
C PRO A 32 -10.51 3.89 13.37
N GLU A 33 -11.70 3.53 13.88
CA GLU A 33 -11.92 3.26 15.32
C GLU A 33 -11.12 2.05 15.82
N ARG A 34 -10.80 1.13 14.92
CA ARG A 34 -9.99 -0.07 15.21
C ARG A 34 -9.13 -0.42 13.99
N LEU A 35 -8.05 -1.12 14.25
CA LEU A 35 -7.18 -1.69 13.24
C LEU A 35 -6.88 -3.14 13.58
N ILE A 36 -7.01 -4.04 12.62
CA ILE A 36 -6.62 -5.44 12.73
C ILE A 36 -5.40 -5.65 11.84
N ALA A 37 -4.22 -5.71 12.46
CA ALA A 37 -2.96 -5.97 11.77
C ALA A 37 -2.84 -7.46 11.35
N PRO A 38 -1.94 -7.81 10.42
CA PRO A 38 -1.65 -9.21 10.08
C PRO A 38 -1.39 -10.11 11.30
N LEU A 39 -0.66 -9.63 12.30
CA LEU A 39 -0.40 -10.35 13.54
C LEU A 39 -1.70 -10.66 14.29
N ASP A 40 -2.60 -9.69 14.41
CA ASP A 40 -3.88 -9.88 15.11
C ASP A 40 -4.77 -10.89 14.37
N GLY A 41 -4.88 -10.73 13.05
CA GLY A 41 -5.69 -11.62 12.21
C GLY A 41 -5.19 -13.06 12.23
N LEU A 42 -3.87 -13.28 12.13
CA LEU A 42 -3.29 -14.62 12.20
C LEU A 42 -3.37 -15.21 13.62
N THR A 43 -3.17 -14.40 14.65
CA THR A 43 -3.34 -14.84 16.05
C THR A 43 -4.77 -15.32 16.32
N ALA A 44 -5.78 -14.59 15.83
CA ALA A 44 -7.18 -14.98 15.97
C ALA A 44 -7.54 -16.22 15.14
N ALA A 45 -6.87 -16.44 14.01
CA ALA A 45 -7.15 -17.55 13.10
C ALA A 45 -6.47 -18.87 13.50
N LEU A 46 -5.39 -18.84 14.25
CA LEU A 46 -4.58 -20.01 14.61
C LEU A 46 -4.85 -20.48 16.04
N PRO A 47 -4.61 -21.77 16.35
CA PRO A 47 -4.62 -22.25 17.74
C PRO A 47 -3.57 -21.54 18.60
N GLU A 48 -3.83 -21.45 19.89
CA GLU A 48 -2.87 -20.90 20.86
C GLU A 48 -1.50 -21.62 20.75
N GLY A 49 -0.43 -20.83 20.68
CA GLY A 49 0.95 -21.34 20.56
C GLY A 49 1.36 -21.78 19.14
N ALA A 50 0.46 -21.74 18.14
CA ALA A 50 0.80 -22.10 16.77
C ALA A 50 1.45 -20.96 15.98
N LEU A 51 1.44 -19.72 16.49
CA LEU A 51 2.06 -18.56 15.88
C LEU A 51 3.23 -18.05 16.71
N THR A 52 4.37 -17.88 16.07
CA THR A 52 5.53 -17.17 16.65
C THR A 52 5.77 -15.90 15.83
N TYR A 53 5.87 -14.77 16.49
CA TYR A 53 6.14 -13.47 15.85
C TYR A 53 7.55 -12.98 16.17
N SER A 54 8.23 -12.42 15.18
CA SER A 54 9.49 -11.69 15.32
C SER A 54 9.50 -10.46 14.42
N VAL A 55 10.14 -9.36 14.83
CA VAL A 55 10.23 -8.13 14.05
C VAL A 55 10.99 -8.36 12.74
N GLY A 56 12.06 -9.14 12.75
CA GLY A 56 12.85 -9.50 11.58
C GLY A 56 13.60 -8.34 10.95
N ALA A 57 12.89 -7.40 10.35
CA ALA A 57 13.44 -6.16 9.83
C ALA A 57 12.47 -5.01 10.14
N ASP A 58 13.00 -3.94 10.69
CA ASP A 58 12.29 -2.70 10.93
C ASP A 58 12.81 -1.64 9.95
N PRO A 59 12.00 -1.22 8.97
CA PRO A 59 12.36 -0.17 8.03
C PRO A 59 12.16 1.23 8.59
N SER A 60 11.53 1.37 9.77
CA SER A 60 11.27 2.67 10.39
C SER A 60 12.58 3.24 10.97
N ASP A 61 13.07 4.29 10.34
CA ASP A 61 14.28 5.00 10.78
C ASP A 61 14.01 6.47 11.12
N GLU A 62 12.74 6.85 11.19
CA GLU A 62 12.28 8.21 11.35
C GLU A 62 11.21 8.36 12.42
N LEU A 63 11.08 9.61 12.85
CA LEU A 63 9.98 10.03 13.69
C LEU A 63 8.65 9.94 12.92
N THR A 64 7.74 9.11 13.44
CA THR A 64 6.36 8.99 12.95
C THR A 64 5.38 9.53 13.97
N ALA A 65 4.11 9.72 13.59
CA ALA A 65 3.08 10.09 14.56
C ALA A 65 3.01 9.04 15.68
N ALA A 66 3.03 9.49 16.93
CA ALA A 66 3.01 8.62 18.10
C ALA A 66 1.73 7.78 18.13
N ASP A 67 1.83 6.47 17.98
CA ASP A 67 0.68 5.55 17.90
C ASP A 67 0.84 4.32 18.80
N GLN A 68 1.88 3.55 18.60
CA GLN A 68 2.10 2.27 19.27
C GLN A 68 2.48 2.44 20.74
N GLY A 69 1.65 1.90 21.62
CA GLY A 69 1.81 2.03 23.08
C GLY A 69 1.31 3.35 23.66
N PHE A 70 0.73 4.23 22.83
CA PHE A 70 0.15 5.49 23.26
C PHE A 70 -1.38 5.39 23.41
N GLU A 71 -1.89 5.98 24.48
CA GLU A 71 -3.31 6.28 24.68
C GLU A 71 -3.47 7.79 24.75
N LEU A 72 -3.95 8.43 23.67
CA LEU A 72 -3.90 9.86 23.47
C LEU A 72 -5.30 10.49 23.39
N HIS A 73 -5.38 11.74 23.86
CA HIS A 73 -6.56 12.59 23.77
C HIS A 73 -6.14 14.01 23.37
N ALA A 74 -6.96 14.67 22.55
CA ALA A 74 -6.86 16.11 22.30
C ALA A 74 -7.74 16.86 23.27
N VAL A 75 -7.21 17.90 23.94
CA VAL A 75 -7.94 18.80 24.84
C VAL A 75 -7.82 20.21 24.30
N CYS A 76 -8.96 20.79 23.91
CA CYS A 76 -9.06 22.17 23.39
C CYS A 76 -9.37 23.13 24.52
N ARG A 77 -8.64 24.27 24.59
CA ARG A 77 -8.82 25.29 25.64
C ARG A 77 -8.96 26.68 25.05
N ASP A 78 -9.72 27.52 25.75
CA ASP A 78 -9.79 28.97 25.48
C ASP A 78 -8.55 29.71 26.01
N ALA A 79 -8.50 31.02 25.77
CA ALA A 79 -7.42 31.90 26.24
C ALA A 79 -7.33 32.01 27.78
N ALA A 80 -8.39 31.68 28.53
CA ALA A 80 -8.41 31.63 29.98
C ALA A 80 -7.96 30.26 30.52
N GLY A 81 -7.71 29.25 29.63
CA GLY A 81 -7.35 27.90 29.98
C GLY A 81 -8.54 27.00 30.27
N THR A 82 -9.78 27.44 30.02
CA THR A 82 -10.99 26.63 30.23
C THR A 82 -11.09 25.57 29.13
N VAL A 83 -11.42 24.36 29.49
CA VAL A 83 -11.65 23.29 28.52
C VAL A 83 -12.93 23.56 27.73
N LEU A 84 -12.82 23.63 26.42
CA LEU A 84 -13.94 23.78 25.47
C LEU A 84 -14.48 22.45 25.00
N GLY A 85 -13.61 21.46 24.83
CA GLY A 85 -13.96 20.12 24.39
C GLY A 85 -12.73 19.20 24.40
N GLU A 86 -12.97 17.90 24.37
CA GLU A 86 -11.94 16.88 24.30
C GLU A 86 -12.38 15.71 23.43
N GLY A 87 -11.42 14.94 22.90
CA GLY A 87 -11.68 13.75 22.10
C GLY A 87 -10.50 12.82 22.08
N GLY A 88 -10.77 11.51 22.00
CA GLY A 88 -9.74 10.50 21.82
C GLY A 88 -9.02 10.66 20.48
N LEU A 89 -7.73 10.36 20.45
CA LEU A 89 -6.91 10.36 19.24
C LEU A 89 -6.34 8.95 19.00
N PRO A 90 -6.42 8.40 17.78
CA PRO A 90 -5.82 7.12 17.45
C PRO A 90 -4.30 7.18 17.36
N SER A 91 -3.74 8.38 17.18
CA SER A 91 -2.30 8.63 17.12
C SER A 91 -1.97 10.06 17.59
N GLY A 92 -0.71 10.40 17.63
CA GLY A 92 -0.24 11.77 17.94
C GLY A 92 -0.57 12.81 16.86
N GLN A 93 -1.24 12.43 15.77
CA GLN A 93 -1.61 13.34 14.69
C GLN A 93 -2.95 14.02 14.97
N VAL A 94 -2.95 15.35 14.85
CA VAL A 94 -4.15 16.18 14.80
C VAL A 94 -4.27 16.71 13.38
N GLN A 95 -5.40 16.40 12.73
CA GLN A 95 -5.73 16.88 11.38
C GLN A 95 -7.21 17.24 11.36
N TRP A 96 -7.52 18.52 11.58
CA TRP A 96 -8.88 19.03 11.57
C TRP A 96 -9.05 20.06 10.47
N ILE A 97 -9.96 19.81 9.56
CA ILE A 97 -10.23 20.64 8.39
C ILE A 97 -11.72 21.00 8.38
N GLY A 98 -12.04 22.26 8.23
CA GLY A 98 -13.44 22.71 8.21
C GLY A 98 -14.15 22.46 9.55
N ASP A 99 -15.16 21.57 9.56
CA ASP A 99 -16.02 21.31 10.73
C ASP A 99 -15.59 20.08 11.56
N ASP A 100 -14.40 19.52 11.33
CA ASP A 100 -13.90 18.30 12.01
C ASP A 100 -13.42 18.53 13.46
N LEU A 101 -13.90 19.57 14.11
CA LEU A 101 -13.54 19.90 15.48
C LEU A 101 -14.31 19.07 16.52
N PRO A 102 -13.72 18.81 17.70
CA PRO A 102 -14.45 18.21 18.80
C PRO A 102 -15.74 18.97 19.14
N VAL A 103 -16.75 18.26 19.64
CA VAL A 103 -18.04 18.84 19.96
C VAL A 103 -17.91 20.02 20.93
N GLY A 104 -18.48 21.15 20.56
CA GLY A 104 -18.46 22.39 21.36
C GLY A 104 -17.25 23.30 21.13
N VAL A 105 -16.31 22.89 20.29
CA VAL A 105 -15.11 23.68 19.94
C VAL A 105 -15.35 24.46 18.65
N THR A 106 -14.87 25.68 18.60
CA THR A 106 -14.84 26.51 17.39
C THR A 106 -13.46 27.14 17.21
N TYR A 107 -13.08 27.47 15.97
CA TYR A 107 -11.80 28.12 15.67
C TYR A 107 -11.66 29.49 16.34
N GLU A 108 -12.77 30.19 16.56
CA GLU A 108 -12.79 31.55 17.15
C GLU A 108 -12.54 31.54 18.65
N THR A 109 -12.89 30.46 19.35
CA THR A 109 -12.78 30.38 20.81
C THR A 109 -11.57 29.61 21.28
N MET A 110 -11.02 28.77 20.43
CA MET A 110 -9.91 27.88 20.76
C MET A 110 -8.56 28.65 20.72
N ALA A 111 -7.83 28.63 21.84
CA ALA A 111 -6.51 29.27 21.95
C ALA A 111 -5.38 28.25 21.97
N SER A 112 -5.64 27.04 22.44
CA SER A 112 -4.63 25.97 22.45
C SER A 112 -5.25 24.59 22.33
N ILE A 113 -4.45 23.65 21.82
CA ILE A 113 -4.74 22.19 21.76
C ILE A 113 -3.61 21.48 22.50
N GLU A 114 -3.95 20.61 23.40
CA GLU A 114 -3.02 19.72 24.10
C GLU A 114 -3.31 18.28 23.70
N VAL A 115 -2.40 17.65 22.93
CA VAL A 115 -2.36 16.20 22.76
C VAL A 115 -1.70 15.64 23.99
N ARG A 116 -2.42 14.85 24.79
CA ARG A 116 -1.91 14.29 26.05
C ARG A 116 -2.35 12.87 26.26
N GLY A 117 -1.58 12.14 27.05
CA GLY A 117 -1.94 10.78 27.45
C GLY A 117 -0.80 10.01 28.06
N THR A 118 -0.90 8.69 28.00
CA THR A 118 0.09 7.76 28.56
C THR A 118 0.76 7.02 27.44
N PHE A 119 2.09 6.88 27.52
CA PHE A 119 2.89 6.02 26.68
C PHE A 119 3.43 4.84 27.51
N VAL A 120 3.21 3.62 27.04
CA VAL A 120 3.79 2.40 27.60
C VAL A 120 4.81 1.88 26.59
N PRO A 121 6.15 2.04 26.86
CA PRO A 121 7.17 1.56 25.95
C PRO A 121 7.09 0.04 25.74
N ARG A 122 7.09 -0.41 24.50
CA ARG A 122 7.12 -1.83 24.14
C ARG A 122 8.52 -2.43 24.20
N GLU A 123 9.53 -1.59 24.17
CA GLU A 123 10.93 -1.94 24.25
C GLU A 123 11.64 -0.92 25.14
N GLY A 124 12.59 -1.37 25.96
CA GLY A 124 13.42 -0.49 26.76
C GLY A 124 14.58 0.07 25.93
N GLY A 125 14.98 1.32 26.18
CA GLY A 125 16.09 1.95 25.47
C GLY A 125 15.89 3.43 25.22
N GLU A 126 16.64 3.97 24.28
CA GLU A 126 16.58 5.38 23.91
C GLU A 126 15.42 5.65 22.95
N HIS A 127 14.45 6.43 23.39
CA HIS A 127 13.29 6.88 22.62
C HIS A 127 13.48 8.34 22.23
N ALA A 128 13.22 8.68 20.96
CA ALA A 128 13.17 10.04 20.48
C ALA A 128 11.73 10.55 20.42
N PHE A 129 11.52 11.79 20.84
CA PHE A 129 10.26 12.50 20.74
C PHE A 129 10.42 13.74 19.88
N GLY A 130 9.42 14.05 19.09
CA GLY A 130 9.48 15.15 18.14
C GLY A 130 8.14 15.82 17.89
N THR A 131 8.20 16.82 17.00
CA THR A 131 7.03 17.59 16.55
C THR A 131 7.01 17.69 15.04
N ARG A 132 5.80 17.72 14.46
CA ARG A 132 5.54 18.15 13.08
C ARG A 132 4.42 19.21 13.13
N GLY A 133 4.51 20.23 12.32
CA GLY A 133 3.56 21.33 12.27
C GLY A 133 4.26 22.68 12.32
N LEU A 134 3.53 23.75 11.98
CA LEU A 134 4.02 25.12 12.05
C LEU A 134 3.37 25.85 13.21
N GLY A 135 4.14 26.51 14.06
CA GLY A 135 3.67 27.28 15.19
C GLY A 135 4.39 27.01 16.50
N ALA A 136 3.80 27.47 17.59
CA ALA A 136 4.39 27.36 18.92
C ALA A 136 3.96 26.06 19.62
N PHE A 137 4.95 25.28 20.09
CA PHE A 137 4.73 24.02 20.75
C PHE A 137 5.43 23.95 22.12
N THR A 138 4.89 23.15 23.01
CA THR A 138 5.55 22.73 24.26
C THR A 138 5.40 21.23 24.42
N LEU A 139 6.51 20.51 24.40
CA LEU A 139 6.59 19.05 24.57
C LEU A 139 6.99 18.70 26.00
N ARG A 140 6.23 17.80 26.64
CA ARG A 140 6.51 17.29 27.99
C ARG A 140 6.44 15.75 27.99
N VAL A 141 7.37 15.13 28.71
CA VAL A 141 7.40 13.69 28.96
C VAL A 141 7.81 13.44 30.41
N GLY A 142 7.10 12.56 31.11
CA GLY A 142 7.37 12.27 32.52
C GLY A 142 7.21 13.49 33.46
N GLY A 143 6.38 14.46 33.09
CA GLY A 143 6.17 15.70 33.84
C GLY A 143 7.20 16.80 33.57
N GLU A 144 8.30 16.49 32.88
CA GLU A 144 9.33 17.47 32.53
C GLU A 144 9.09 18.12 31.17
N THR A 145 9.36 19.42 31.05
CA THR A 145 9.34 20.11 29.76
C THR A 145 10.64 19.84 29.03
N LEU A 146 10.57 19.06 27.96
CA LEU A 146 11.72 18.69 27.15
C LEU A 146 12.05 19.74 26.10
N TRP A 147 11.02 20.37 25.54
CA TRP A 147 11.19 21.42 24.55
C TRP A 147 10.02 22.39 24.57
N SER A 148 10.30 23.68 24.32
CA SER A 148 9.30 24.71 24.11
C SER A 148 9.86 25.75 23.15
N GLY A 149 9.13 26.03 22.05
CA GLY A 149 9.59 26.92 21.01
C GLY A 149 8.62 27.03 19.84
N VAL A 150 9.04 27.76 18.82
CA VAL A 150 8.30 27.94 17.58
C VAL A 150 8.96 27.12 16.48
N GLN A 151 8.17 26.35 15.76
CA GLN A 151 8.58 25.71 14.52
C GLN A 151 8.10 26.59 13.37
N GLU A 152 9.05 27.19 12.67
CA GLU A 152 8.80 28.08 11.54
C GLU A 152 8.85 27.28 10.23
N MET A 153 8.28 27.86 9.17
CA MET A 153 8.42 27.33 7.81
C MET A 153 9.88 27.34 7.43
N GLY A 154 10.41 26.18 7.05
CA GLY A 154 11.77 26.03 6.55
C GLY A 154 11.90 26.49 5.09
N ASN A 155 13.15 26.51 4.60
CA ASN A 155 13.45 26.70 3.18
C ASN A 155 13.55 25.33 2.47
N GLU A 156 12.73 24.38 2.87
CA GLU A 156 12.75 23.04 2.32
C GLU A 156 12.35 23.05 0.84
N ALA A 157 13.00 22.19 0.08
CA ALA A 157 12.70 21.99 -1.33
C ALA A 157 11.36 21.25 -1.54
N ASP A 158 10.86 20.58 -0.50
CA ASP A 158 9.60 19.88 -0.50
C ASP A 158 8.44 20.84 -0.17
N PRO A 159 7.53 21.13 -1.11
CA PRO A 159 6.38 22.00 -0.88
C PRO A 159 5.43 21.48 0.22
N PHE A 160 5.37 20.18 0.43
CA PHE A 160 4.53 19.57 1.46
C PHE A 160 5.11 19.83 2.86
N GLU A 161 6.41 19.60 3.04
CA GLU A 161 7.09 19.92 4.30
C GLU A 161 7.11 21.43 4.58
N ALA A 162 7.26 22.24 3.52
CA ALA A 162 7.18 23.70 3.66
C ALA A 162 5.81 24.16 4.16
N PHE A 163 4.73 23.47 3.80
CA PHE A 163 3.36 23.83 4.21
C PHE A 163 2.96 23.19 5.54
N PHE A 164 3.30 21.92 5.76
CA PHE A 164 2.87 21.16 6.94
C PHE A 164 3.93 21.08 8.06
N GLY A 165 5.12 21.58 7.82
CA GLY A 165 6.27 21.47 8.72
C GLY A 165 7.00 20.12 8.60
N ALA A 166 8.33 20.17 8.58
CA ALA A 166 9.17 18.99 8.60
C ALA A 166 9.13 18.28 9.96
N PRO A 167 9.19 16.93 10.00
CA PRO A 167 9.40 16.20 11.24
C PRO A 167 10.69 16.68 11.94
N SER A 168 10.59 17.03 13.22
CA SER A 168 11.72 17.58 13.97
C SER A 168 11.89 16.86 15.28
N GLU A 169 13.04 16.22 15.49
CA GLU A 169 13.41 15.64 16.78
C GLU A 169 13.62 16.75 17.82
N ARG A 170 13.06 16.58 19.00
CA ARG A 170 13.12 17.56 20.08
C ARG A 170 13.87 17.06 21.30
N ALA A 171 13.78 15.78 21.62
CA ALA A 171 14.42 15.20 22.78
C ALA A 171 14.61 13.71 22.64
N ARG A 172 15.58 13.17 23.36
CA ARG A 172 15.79 11.73 23.58
C ARG A 172 15.76 11.42 25.05
N LEU A 173 15.16 10.29 25.41
CA LEU A 173 15.02 9.79 26.77
C LEU A 173 15.23 8.28 26.79
N THR A 174 15.92 7.78 27.83
CA THR A 174 15.96 6.36 28.09
C THR A 174 14.74 5.96 28.90
N LEU A 175 13.90 5.09 28.34
CA LEU A 175 12.69 4.58 28.97
C LEU A 175 12.81 3.07 29.21
N VAL A 176 12.04 2.57 30.18
CA VAL A 176 12.01 1.16 30.56
C VAL A 176 10.79 0.50 29.92
N GLU A 177 10.96 -0.69 29.36
CA GLU A 177 9.87 -1.50 28.82
C GLU A 177 8.74 -1.70 29.85
N GLY A 178 7.53 -1.45 29.44
CA GLY A 178 6.32 -1.64 30.25
C GLY A 178 6.05 -0.55 31.29
N ASP A 179 6.96 0.37 31.55
CA ASP A 179 6.76 1.45 32.53
C ASP A 179 5.99 2.62 31.91
N PRO A 180 4.76 2.92 32.36
CA PRO A 180 3.95 4.01 31.82
C PRO A 180 4.59 5.38 32.07
N VAL A 181 4.61 6.25 31.05
CA VAL A 181 5.07 7.61 31.15
C VAL A 181 4.03 8.59 30.58
N GLU A 182 3.75 9.68 31.31
CA GLU A 182 2.87 10.75 30.85
C GLU A 182 3.54 11.53 29.72
N VAL A 183 2.79 11.80 28.65
CA VAL A 183 3.25 12.59 27.50
C VAL A 183 2.26 13.70 27.16
N SER A 184 2.75 14.87 26.79
CA SER A 184 1.89 15.92 26.21
C SER A 184 2.63 16.79 25.22
N LEU A 185 1.89 17.22 24.18
CA LEU A 185 2.28 18.23 23.21
C LEU A 185 1.22 19.32 23.18
N THR A 186 1.55 20.50 23.64
CA THR A 186 0.66 21.68 23.56
C THR A 186 1.00 22.51 22.33
N PHE A 187 0.00 22.76 21.50
CA PHE A 187 0.05 23.63 20.35
C PHE A 187 -0.72 24.93 20.65
N GLN A 188 -0.11 26.09 20.36
CA GLN A 188 -0.80 27.36 20.43
C GLN A 188 -1.46 27.67 19.10
N VAL A 189 -2.78 27.81 19.10
CA VAL A 189 -3.55 28.05 17.88
C VAL A 189 -3.31 29.49 17.43
N PRO A 190 -2.80 29.70 16.19
CA PRO A 190 -2.64 31.08 15.68
C PRO A 190 -3.99 31.68 15.31
N ASP A 191 -4.02 33.00 15.12
CA ASP A 191 -5.21 33.66 14.57
C ASP A 191 -5.45 33.21 13.12
N MET A 192 -6.52 32.48 12.93
CA MET A 192 -6.90 31.89 11.63
C MET A 192 -7.99 32.70 10.91
N SER A 193 -8.38 33.86 11.43
CA SER A 193 -9.51 34.66 10.91
C SER A 193 -9.30 35.17 9.48
N ALA A 194 -8.04 35.32 9.06
CA ALA A 194 -7.67 35.78 7.72
C ALA A 194 -7.41 34.66 6.70
N LEU A 195 -7.43 33.38 7.12
CA LEU A 195 -7.12 32.24 6.24
C LEU A 195 -8.35 31.81 5.42
N PRO A 196 -8.20 31.57 4.13
CA PRO A 196 -9.28 31.12 3.27
C PRO A 196 -9.75 29.71 3.60
N LEU A 197 -8.88 28.87 4.16
CA LEU A 197 -9.16 27.52 4.65
C LEU A 197 -8.73 27.44 6.11
N ARG A 198 -9.65 27.02 6.97
CA ARG A 198 -9.35 26.76 8.39
C ARG A 198 -8.94 25.31 8.53
N ALA A 199 -7.67 25.09 8.84
CA ALA A 199 -7.12 23.77 9.07
C ALA A 199 -6.09 23.81 10.20
N ILE A 200 -6.13 22.82 11.06
CA ILE A 200 -5.13 22.61 12.11
C ILE A 200 -4.48 21.27 11.85
N MET A 201 -3.18 21.28 11.63
CA MET A 201 -2.40 20.11 11.33
C MET A 201 -1.08 20.14 12.09
N PHE A 202 -0.89 19.21 13.00
CA PHE A 202 0.36 19.00 13.72
C PHE A 202 0.43 17.59 14.30
N SER A 203 1.62 17.15 14.72
CA SER A 203 1.79 15.83 15.32
C SER A 203 2.76 15.84 16.49
N LEU A 204 2.43 15.08 17.51
CA LEU A 204 3.40 14.50 18.44
C LEU A 204 4.05 13.32 17.72
N LEU A 205 5.38 13.35 17.60
CA LEU A 205 6.15 12.32 16.93
C LEU A 205 6.92 11.48 17.93
N HIS A 206 7.15 10.22 17.58
CA HIS A 206 7.91 9.27 18.36
C HIS A 206 8.75 8.35 17.45
N LEU A 207 9.93 7.96 17.95
CA LEU A 207 10.76 6.90 17.39
C LEU A 207 11.28 6.06 18.56
N GLY A 208 11.03 4.76 18.52
CA GLY A 208 11.48 3.79 19.50
C GLY A 208 12.98 3.50 19.41
N PRO A 209 13.51 2.72 20.36
CA PRO A 209 14.90 2.28 20.34
C PRO A 209 15.17 1.40 19.13
N ARG A 210 16.35 1.53 18.55
CA ARG A 210 16.76 0.69 17.41
C ARG A 210 17.49 -0.55 17.91
N ARG A 211 17.02 -1.70 17.49
CA ARG A 211 17.69 -2.98 17.66
C ARG A 211 18.65 -3.24 16.48
N ASP A 212 19.66 -4.03 16.72
CA ASP A 212 20.58 -4.46 15.66
C ASP A 212 19.83 -5.27 14.60
N ALA A 213 19.97 -4.89 13.32
CA ALA A 213 19.24 -5.50 12.23
C ALA A 213 19.63 -6.96 11.99
N ASP A 214 20.91 -7.33 12.22
CA ASP A 214 21.35 -8.71 12.05
C ASP A 214 20.80 -9.60 13.17
N GLU A 215 20.67 -9.08 14.40
CA GLU A 215 20.01 -9.79 15.51
C GLU A 215 18.51 -10.01 15.22
N LEU A 216 17.79 -8.98 14.73
CA LEU A 216 16.39 -9.10 14.36
C LEU A 216 16.17 -10.15 13.27
N ILE A 217 17.01 -10.14 12.23
CA ILE A 217 16.93 -11.13 11.15
C ILE A 217 17.26 -12.53 11.68
N ALA A 218 18.25 -12.66 12.57
CA ALA A 218 18.60 -13.96 13.14
C ALA A 218 17.48 -14.57 14.00
N GLU A 219 16.73 -13.74 14.76
CA GLU A 219 15.54 -14.17 15.50
C GLU A 219 14.45 -14.71 14.55
N ALA A 220 14.16 -13.98 13.44
CA ALA A 220 13.20 -14.40 12.46
C ALA A 220 13.59 -15.72 11.76
N VAL A 221 14.88 -15.86 11.42
CA VAL A 221 15.44 -17.09 10.84
C VAL A 221 15.32 -18.27 11.79
N ALA A 222 15.60 -18.06 13.09
CA ALA A 222 15.46 -19.11 14.10
C ALA A 222 14.00 -19.58 14.20
N ALA A 223 13.03 -18.64 14.28
CA ALA A 223 11.61 -18.96 14.32
C ALA A 223 11.15 -19.68 13.04
N ALA A 224 11.57 -19.19 11.87
CA ALA A 224 11.20 -19.78 10.59
C ALA A 224 11.73 -21.22 10.38
N ARG A 225 12.89 -21.54 10.96
CA ARG A 225 13.48 -22.90 10.90
C ARG A 225 12.67 -23.94 11.67
N GLU A 226 12.03 -23.52 12.75
CA GLU A 226 11.22 -24.40 13.62
C GLU A 226 9.75 -24.49 13.17
N ALA A 227 9.30 -23.61 12.27
CA ALA A 227 7.92 -23.57 11.82
C ALA A 227 7.70 -24.34 10.52
N ASP A 228 6.47 -24.85 10.33
CA ASP A 228 6.05 -25.53 9.09
C ASP A 228 5.90 -24.53 7.92
N THR A 229 5.52 -23.29 8.23
CA THR A 229 5.36 -22.21 7.26
C THR A 229 5.94 -20.90 7.82
N ALA A 230 6.62 -20.15 6.97
CA ALA A 230 7.03 -18.78 7.28
C ALA A 230 6.17 -17.78 6.50
N VAL A 231 5.67 -16.76 7.19
CA VAL A 231 4.97 -15.62 6.58
C VAL A 231 5.80 -14.37 6.85
N VAL A 232 6.28 -13.71 5.82
CA VAL A 232 7.08 -12.49 5.93
C VAL A 232 6.27 -11.33 5.39
N VAL A 233 6.00 -10.30 6.22
CA VAL A 233 5.31 -9.08 5.79
C VAL A 233 6.34 -7.99 5.54
N VAL A 234 6.40 -7.52 4.31
CA VAL A 234 7.26 -6.40 3.89
C VAL A 234 6.41 -5.22 3.44
N ALA A 235 6.88 -4.01 3.67
CA ALA A 235 6.10 -2.80 3.41
C ALA A 235 6.95 -1.62 2.95
N THR A 236 6.31 -0.71 2.23
CA THR A 236 6.81 0.66 2.07
C THR A 236 6.52 1.46 3.35
N THR A 237 7.33 2.49 3.62
CA THR A 237 7.08 3.46 4.68
C THR A 237 6.47 4.74 4.11
N GLU A 238 5.92 5.61 4.95
CA GLU A 238 5.36 6.90 4.50
C GLU A 238 6.41 7.78 3.82
N ARG A 239 7.67 7.68 4.24
CA ARG A 239 8.79 8.37 3.61
C ARG A 239 9.07 7.91 2.18
N VAL A 240 8.89 6.61 1.91
CA VAL A 240 9.16 6.03 0.58
C VAL A 240 7.98 6.23 -0.35
N GLU A 241 6.77 6.19 0.20
CA GLU A 241 5.54 6.24 -0.59
C GLU A 241 4.47 7.03 0.17
N SER A 242 4.19 8.26 -0.26
CA SER A 242 3.17 9.15 0.29
C SER A 242 2.75 10.18 -0.75
N GLU A 243 1.79 11.04 -0.40
CA GLU A 243 1.42 12.19 -1.21
C GLU A 243 2.51 13.27 -1.15
N GLY A 244 2.71 13.98 -2.26
CA GLY A 244 3.51 15.20 -2.32
C GLY A 244 4.94 15.05 -2.81
N PHE A 245 5.44 13.84 -3.03
CA PHE A 245 6.76 13.61 -3.60
C PHE A 245 6.84 12.37 -4.49
N ASP A 246 7.83 12.33 -5.38
CA ASP A 246 8.09 11.20 -6.25
C ASP A 246 9.13 10.25 -5.62
N ARG A 247 8.90 8.96 -5.77
CA ARG A 247 9.86 7.94 -5.36
C ARG A 247 11.12 7.99 -6.23
N GLN A 248 12.28 7.85 -5.59
CA GLN A 248 13.57 7.84 -6.28
C GLN A 248 13.94 6.48 -6.86
N ASP A 249 13.37 5.40 -6.28
CA ASP A 249 13.55 4.02 -6.71
C ASP A 249 12.34 3.17 -6.32
N LEU A 250 12.41 1.88 -6.59
CA LEU A 250 11.37 0.89 -6.24
C LEU A 250 11.84 -0.11 -5.19
N ALA A 251 12.94 0.16 -4.48
CA ALA A 251 13.43 -0.72 -3.44
C ALA A 251 12.51 -0.74 -2.21
N LEU A 252 12.45 -1.87 -1.53
CA LEU A 252 11.90 -1.93 -0.18
C LEU A 252 12.85 -1.23 0.80
N PRO A 253 12.34 -0.38 1.70
CA PRO A 253 13.21 0.34 2.63
C PRO A 253 13.86 -0.59 3.66
N GLY A 254 15.06 -0.22 4.14
CA GLY A 254 15.80 -0.94 5.17
C GLY A 254 16.31 -2.30 4.70
N ARG A 255 16.32 -3.28 5.62
CA ARG A 255 16.87 -4.63 5.41
C ARG A 255 15.80 -5.69 5.09
N GLN A 256 14.64 -5.29 4.58
CA GLN A 256 13.51 -6.20 4.32
C GLN A 256 13.82 -7.27 3.27
N ASP A 257 14.56 -6.92 2.22
CA ASP A 257 15.02 -7.90 1.21
C ASP A 257 15.96 -8.96 1.81
N ASP A 258 16.83 -8.56 2.75
CA ASP A 258 17.72 -9.48 3.43
C ASP A 258 16.94 -10.42 4.36
N LEU A 259 15.93 -9.91 5.06
CA LEU A 259 15.01 -10.73 5.86
C LEU A 259 14.35 -11.81 5.00
N VAL A 260 13.75 -11.43 3.86
CA VAL A 260 13.08 -12.40 2.98
C VAL A 260 14.04 -13.48 2.51
N ARG A 261 15.23 -13.09 2.01
CA ARG A 261 16.25 -14.06 1.55
C ARG A 261 16.71 -14.99 2.67
N ALA A 262 16.94 -14.46 3.86
CA ALA A 262 17.41 -15.24 5.01
C ALA A 262 16.36 -16.25 5.49
N VAL A 263 15.09 -15.85 5.55
CA VAL A 263 13.96 -16.71 5.92
C VAL A 263 13.72 -17.78 4.85
N ALA A 264 13.65 -17.41 3.56
CA ALA A 264 13.45 -18.35 2.46
C ALA A 264 14.57 -19.40 2.35
N ALA A 265 15.79 -19.04 2.71
CA ALA A 265 16.93 -19.96 2.73
C ALA A 265 16.78 -21.11 3.74
N VAL A 266 15.97 -20.95 4.79
CA VAL A 266 15.77 -21.96 5.84
C VAL A 266 14.39 -22.59 5.86
N ASN A 267 13.39 -21.94 5.24
CA ASN A 267 12.03 -22.46 5.15
C ASN A 267 11.51 -22.36 3.69
N PRO A 268 11.42 -23.46 2.95
CA PRO A 268 10.94 -23.45 1.56
C PRO A 268 9.45 -23.09 1.43
N ASN A 269 8.68 -23.17 2.52
CA ASN A 269 7.27 -22.78 2.58
C ASN A 269 7.12 -21.31 3.00
N THR A 270 7.99 -20.44 2.48
CA THR A 270 7.91 -19.01 2.78
C THR A 270 6.89 -18.32 1.87
N VAL A 271 5.91 -17.66 2.49
CA VAL A 271 4.95 -16.76 1.85
C VAL A 271 5.33 -15.32 2.18
N VAL A 272 5.45 -14.47 1.18
CA VAL A 272 5.74 -13.04 1.39
C VAL A 272 4.49 -12.22 1.10
N VAL A 273 4.09 -11.41 2.07
CA VAL A 273 3.00 -10.43 1.96
C VAL A 273 3.62 -9.06 1.72
N VAL A 274 3.25 -8.43 0.61
CA VAL A 274 3.74 -7.10 0.23
C VAL A 274 2.67 -6.06 0.53
N ASN A 275 2.95 -5.17 1.48
CA ASN A 275 2.08 -4.07 1.89
C ASN A 275 2.62 -2.75 1.29
N ALA A 276 2.20 -2.44 0.08
CA ALA A 276 2.63 -1.26 -0.68
C ALA A 276 1.51 -0.78 -1.60
N GLY A 277 1.41 0.52 -1.83
CA GLY A 277 0.38 1.13 -2.69
C GLY A 277 0.76 1.17 -4.17
N SER A 278 2.03 0.95 -4.50
CA SER A 278 2.57 0.96 -5.86
C SER A 278 3.66 -0.11 -6.02
N PRO A 279 4.14 -0.37 -7.25
CA PRO A 279 5.16 -1.39 -7.50
C PRO A 279 6.43 -1.19 -6.65
N VAL A 280 6.98 -2.31 -6.18
CA VAL A 280 8.31 -2.41 -5.55
C VAL A 280 9.11 -3.51 -6.22
N GLU A 281 10.43 -3.41 -6.18
CA GLU A 281 11.30 -4.49 -6.65
C GLU A 281 11.19 -5.69 -5.70
N LEU A 282 11.06 -6.89 -6.28
CA LEU A 282 10.95 -8.15 -5.56
C LEU A 282 12.04 -9.11 -6.08
N PRO A 283 13.32 -8.85 -5.77
CA PRO A 283 14.43 -9.61 -6.36
C PRO A 283 14.44 -11.09 -5.96
N TRP A 284 13.79 -11.43 -4.87
CA TRP A 284 13.65 -12.77 -4.29
C TRP A 284 12.36 -13.49 -4.70
N ARG A 285 11.52 -12.92 -5.58
CA ARG A 285 10.20 -13.48 -5.93
C ARG A 285 10.23 -14.91 -6.48
N GLY A 286 11.36 -15.35 -7.03
CA GLY A 286 11.58 -16.70 -7.50
C GLY A 286 12.06 -17.69 -6.43
N ASP A 287 12.41 -17.21 -5.25
CA ASP A 287 13.00 -17.99 -4.18
C ASP A 287 12.02 -18.34 -3.06
N VAL A 288 10.78 -17.83 -3.15
CA VAL A 288 9.70 -18.02 -2.17
C VAL A 288 8.54 -18.82 -2.74
N ALA A 289 7.78 -19.49 -1.87
CA ALA A 289 6.65 -20.32 -2.29
C ALA A 289 5.48 -19.50 -2.86
N ALA A 290 5.23 -18.31 -2.33
CA ALA A 290 4.19 -17.40 -2.82
C ALA A 290 4.48 -15.95 -2.47
N VAL A 291 3.96 -15.04 -3.31
CA VAL A 291 3.91 -13.61 -3.06
C VAL A 291 2.45 -13.16 -3.08
N LEU A 292 2.00 -12.52 -2.01
CA LEU A 292 0.67 -11.95 -1.89
C LEU A 292 0.76 -10.43 -1.75
N LEU A 293 0.19 -9.70 -2.69
CA LEU A 293 0.10 -8.25 -2.65
C LEU A 293 -1.18 -7.84 -1.90
N SER A 294 -1.03 -7.23 -0.74
CA SER A 294 -2.15 -6.77 0.08
C SER A 294 -2.55 -5.32 -0.21
N TRP A 295 -1.75 -4.58 -0.98
CA TRP A 295 -1.89 -3.13 -1.16
C TRP A 295 -1.92 -2.41 0.19
N PHE A 296 -2.75 -1.35 0.32
CA PHE A 296 -3.15 -0.74 1.58
C PHE A 296 -4.56 -1.24 1.92
N PRO A 297 -4.70 -2.25 2.80
CA PRO A 297 -5.91 -3.07 2.90
C PRO A 297 -7.02 -2.47 3.76
N GLY A 298 -6.79 -1.31 4.38
CA GLY A 298 -7.74 -0.73 5.33
C GLY A 298 -7.74 -1.42 6.71
N GLN A 299 -8.70 -1.05 7.52
CA GLN A 299 -8.75 -1.42 8.95
C GLN A 299 -8.91 -2.93 9.23
N GLU A 300 -9.51 -3.70 8.32
CA GLU A 300 -9.76 -5.15 8.46
C GLU A 300 -8.69 -6.00 7.76
N GLY A 301 -7.57 -5.39 7.35
CA GLY A 301 -6.55 -6.02 6.51
C GLY A 301 -6.00 -7.33 7.07
N GLY A 302 -5.78 -7.42 8.38
CA GLY A 302 -5.26 -8.64 9.01
C GLY A 302 -6.26 -9.80 9.02
N ALA A 303 -7.55 -9.53 9.25
CA ALA A 303 -8.59 -10.54 9.18
C ALA A 303 -8.76 -11.05 7.74
N ALA A 304 -8.82 -10.15 6.76
CA ALA A 304 -8.90 -10.49 5.34
C ALA A 304 -7.68 -11.30 4.87
N LEU A 305 -6.48 -10.94 5.34
CA LEU A 305 -5.26 -11.69 5.05
C LEU A 305 -5.35 -13.13 5.59
N ALA A 306 -5.82 -13.31 6.82
CA ALA A 306 -6.00 -14.63 7.39
C ALA A 306 -7.02 -15.47 6.59
N ASP A 307 -8.15 -14.88 6.17
CA ASP A 307 -9.14 -15.56 5.35
C ASP A 307 -8.55 -16.02 4.02
N VAL A 308 -7.74 -15.19 3.37
CA VAL A 308 -7.05 -15.56 2.13
C VAL A 308 -6.02 -16.65 2.39
N LEU A 309 -5.11 -16.48 3.36
CA LEU A 309 -4.04 -17.46 3.61
C LEU A 309 -4.58 -18.84 3.94
N PHE A 310 -5.67 -18.93 4.71
CA PHE A 310 -6.30 -20.21 5.09
C PHE A 310 -7.40 -20.68 4.11
N GLY A 311 -7.63 -19.94 3.01
CA GLY A 311 -8.55 -20.35 1.95
C GLY A 311 -10.04 -20.25 2.31
N HIS A 312 -10.40 -19.40 3.26
CA HIS A 312 -11.80 -19.00 3.49
C HIS A 312 -12.26 -18.04 2.39
N ALA A 313 -11.32 -17.25 1.84
CA ALA A 313 -11.49 -16.43 0.65
C ALA A 313 -10.43 -16.77 -0.38
N GLU A 314 -10.76 -16.60 -1.67
CA GLU A 314 -9.81 -16.76 -2.76
C GLU A 314 -9.11 -15.43 -3.07
N PRO A 315 -7.79 -15.42 -3.35
CA PRO A 315 -7.09 -14.23 -3.86
C PRO A 315 -7.49 -14.02 -5.32
N GLY A 316 -8.56 -13.27 -5.55
CA GLY A 316 -9.14 -13.09 -6.89
C GLY A 316 -8.74 -11.79 -7.59
N GLY A 317 -7.79 -11.02 -7.05
CA GLY A 317 -7.32 -9.75 -7.61
C GLY A 317 -6.47 -9.94 -8.87
N ARG A 318 -6.50 -8.94 -9.76
CA ARG A 318 -5.62 -8.84 -10.93
C ARG A 318 -4.88 -7.52 -10.88
N LEU A 319 -3.59 -7.52 -11.24
CA LEU A 319 -2.77 -6.31 -11.22
C LEU A 319 -3.30 -5.27 -12.22
N PRO A 320 -3.68 -4.07 -11.76
CA PRO A 320 -4.13 -2.97 -12.64
C PRO A 320 -2.95 -2.21 -13.25
N THR A 321 -1.73 -2.64 -12.98
CA THR A 321 -0.49 -2.05 -13.48
C THR A 321 0.52 -3.12 -13.84
N THR A 322 1.50 -2.78 -14.69
CA THR A 322 2.65 -3.65 -14.97
C THR A 322 3.68 -3.46 -13.87
N TRP A 323 4.12 -4.56 -13.28
CA TRP A 323 5.10 -4.55 -12.20
C TRP A 323 6.52 -4.75 -12.77
N PRO A 324 7.42 -3.78 -12.69
CA PRO A 324 8.77 -3.92 -13.23
C PRO A 324 9.56 -4.99 -12.47
N ALA A 325 10.49 -5.64 -13.15
CA ALA A 325 11.44 -6.53 -12.48
C ALA A 325 12.52 -5.73 -11.74
N ARG A 326 12.89 -4.56 -12.28
CA ARG A 326 13.83 -3.59 -11.72
C ARG A 326 13.36 -2.18 -12.07
N PHE A 327 13.73 -1.19 -11.29
CA PHE A 327 13.42 0.21 -11.55
C PHE A 327 13.84 0.66 -12.96
N ALA A 328 15.06 0.27 -13.38
CA ALA A 328 15.57 0.59 -14.72
C ALA A 328 14.74 0.01 -15.89
N ASP A 329 13.86 -0.95 -15.62
CA ASP A 329 12.97 -1.54 -16.63
C ASP A 329 11.64 -0.76 -16.74
N ALA A 330 11.38 0.22 -15.87
CA ALA A 330 10.19 1.06 -15.94
C ALA A 330 10.25 1.99 -17.17
N PRO A 331 9.12 2.20 -17.87
CA PRO A 331 9.10 3.04 -19.08
C PRO A 331 9.46 4.50 -18.84
N VAL A 332 9.16 5.00 -17.64
CA VAL A 332 9.45 6.36 -17.20
C VAL A 332 10.13 6.27 -15.84
N THR A 333 11.35 6.76 -15.74
CA THR A 333 12.18 6.75 -14.53
C THR A 333 12.52 8.16 -14.04
N GLU A 334 12.28 9.18 -14.85
CA GLU A 334 12.53 10.58 -14.52
C GLU A 334 11.33 11.45 -14.96
N VAL A 335 10.88 12.32 -14.07
CA VAL A 335 9.79 13.28 -14.30
C VAL A 335 10.24 14.70 -13.93
N VAL A 336 11.39 15.11 -14.47
CA VAL A 336 12.01 16.41 -14.16
C VAL A 336 11.66 17.43 -15.24
N PRO A 337 10.97 18.53 -14.90
CA PRO A 337 10.70 19.62 -15.84
C PRO A 337 12.01 20.29 -16.30
N THR A 338 12.13 20.55 -17.59
CA THR A 338 13.22 21.32 -18.18
C THR A 338 12.66 22.63 -18.71
N ASP A 339 13.23 23.76 -18.32
CA ASP A 339 12.78 25.12 -18.68
C ASP A 339 11.26 25.35 -18.45
N GLY A 340 10.73 24.79 -17.34
CA GLY A 340 9.31 24.91 -16.98
C GLY A 340 8.37 24.02 -17.79
N ARG A 341 8.89 23.06 -18.56
CA ARG A 341 8.11 22.11 -19.36
C ARG A 341 8.44 20.68 -18.95
N LEU A 342 7.41 19.89 -18.72
CA LEU A 342 7.50 18.44 -18.57
C LEU A 342 6.97 17.78 -19.85
N GLU A 343 7.80 17.04 -20.55
CA GLU A 343 7.43 16.37 -21.80
C GLU A 343 7.04 14.91 -21.52
N TYR A 344 5.86 14.51 -22.02
CA TYR A 344 5.36 13.12 -21.98
C TYR A 344 5.86 12.36 -23.21
N GLY A 345 7.19 12.14 -23.28
CA GLY A 345 7.85 11.55 -24.46
C GLY A 345 7.45 10.10 -24.75
N GLU A 346 6.92 9.39 -23.77
CA GLU A 346 6.38 8.02 -23.92
C GLU A 346 5.12 7.96 -24.80
N GLY A 347 4.34 9.05 -24.88
CA GLY A 347 3.12 9.16 -25.70
C GLY A 347 2.10 8.07 -25.37
N LEU A 348 1.75 7.23 -26.37
CA LEU A 348 0.79 6.12 -26.21
C LEU A 348 1.40 4.91 -25.49
N PHE A 349 2.72 4.87 -25.29
CA PHE A 349 3.44 3.69 -24.84
C PHE A 349 3.77 3.77 -23.35
N ILE A 350 2.73 3.69 -22.53
CA ILE A 350 2.81 3.59 -21.06
C ILE A 350 2.46 2.17 -20.58
N GLY A 351 2.90 1.80 -19.38
CA GLY A 351 2.63 0.51 -18.77
C GLY A 351 2.98 -0.66 -19.69
N TYR A 352 2.15 -1.70 -19.75
CA TYR A 352 2.39 -2.89 -20.57
C TYR A 352 2.63 -2.62 -22.05
N ARG A 353 2.08 -1.53 -22.60
CA ARG A 353 2.26 -1.12 -24.00
C ARG A 353 3.71 -0.76 -24.30
N ALA A 354 4.40 -0.12 -23.35
CA ALA A 354 5.82 0.19 -23.46
C ALA A 354 6.68 -1.07 -23.33
N TYR A 355 6.36 -1.94 -22.36
CA TYR A 355 7.06 -3.21 -22.18
C TYR A 355 6.97 -4.08 -23.44
N GLU A 356 5.80 -4.17 -24.06
CA GLU A 356 5.60 -4.89 -25.32
C GLU A 356 6.39 -4.24 -26.47
N LYS A 357 6.35 -2.90 -26.62
CA LYS A 357 7.09 -2.15 -27.65
C LYS A 357 8.60 -2.37 -27.59
N HIS A 358 9.14 -2.38 -26.37
CA HIS A 358 10.58 -2.48 -26.13
C HIS A 358 11.06 -3.92 -25.91
N GLY A 359 10.16 -4.91 -25.88
CA GLY A 359 10.49 -6.31 -25.65
C GLY A 359 11.05 -6.57 -24.25
N VAL A 360 10.65 -5.79 -23.25
CA VAL A 360 11.08 -5.92 -21.86
C VAL A 360 10.12 -6.85 -21.11
N THR A 361 10.66 -7.83 -20.40
CA THR A 361 9.87 -8.75 -19.58
C THR A 361 9.67 -8.13 -18.19
N PRO A 362 8.44 -7.86 -17.75
CA PRO A 362 8.15 -7.33 -16.42
C PRO A 362 8.36 -8.39 -15.33
N GLY A 363 8.43 -7.94 -14.07
CA GLY A 363 8.38 -8.83 -12.90
C GLY A 363 7.05 -9.55 -12.81
N TYR A 364 5.94 -8.80 -12.97
CA TYR A 364 4.60 -9.34 -13.18
C TYR A 364 3.87 -8.52 -14.26
N PRO A 365 3.22 -9.16 -15.23
CA PRO A 365 2.51 -8.46 -16.30
C PRO A 365 1.23 -7.79 -15.79
N PHE A 366 0.74 -6.80 -16.52
CA PHE A 366 -0.60 -6.26 -16.35
C PHE A 366 -1.65 -7.37 -16.40
N GLY A 367 -2.62 -7.32 -15.52
CA GLY A 367 -3.69 -8.31 -15.42
C GLY A 367 -3.30 -9.60 -14.70
N HIS A 368 -2.04 -9.75 -14.24
CA HIS A 368 -1.59 -10.94 -13.51
C HIS A 368 -2.29 -11.08 -12.15
N GLY A 369 -2.58 -12.32 -11.79
CA GLY A 369 -3.07 -12.73 -10.48
C GLY A 369 -3.47 -14.19 -10.51
N LEU A 370 -3.22 -14.92 -9.43
CA LEU A 370 -3.52 -16.33 -9.28
C LEU A 370 -4.63 -16.53 -8.25
N GLY A 371 -5.48 -17.52 -8.49
CA GLY A 371 -6.45 -18.01 -7.51
C GLY A 371 -6.01 -19.32 -6.88
N TYR A 372 -6.96 -20.00 -6.22
CA TYR A 372 -6.74 -21.31 -5.61
C TYR A 372 -7.30 -22.47 -6.46
N THR A 373 -7.65 -22.18 -7.72
CA THR A 373 -8.13 -23.17 -8.68
C THR A 373 -7.53 -22.92 -10.05
N ASP A 374 -7.65 -23.90 -10.95
CA ASP A 374 -7.12 -23.85 -12.31
C ASP A 374 -8.26 -23.72 -13.31
N TRP A 375 -7.96 -23.07 -14.44
CA TRP A 375 -8.94 -22.79 -15.48
C TRP A 375 -8.45 -23.22 -16.85
N THR A 376 -9.34 -23.87 -17.61
CA THR A 376 -9.16 -24.12 -19.04
C THR A 376 -10.10 -23.22 -19.82
N TYR A 377 -9.58 -22.55 -20.84
CA TYR A 377 -10.36 -21.79 -21.81
C TYR A 377 -10.72 -22.73 -22.95
N ASP A 378 -12.02 -23.05 -23.09
CA ASP A 378 -12.48 -24.13 -23.98
C ASP A 378 -12.77 -23.63 -25.39
N SER A 379 -13.40 -22.45 -25.54
CA SER A 379 -13.73 -21.87 -26.83
C SER A 379 -13.77 -20.34 -26.79
N LEU A 380 -13.52 -19.74 -27.95
CA LEU A 380 -13.59 -18.32 -28.22
C LEU A 380 -14.36 -18.07 -29.50
N GLU A 381 -15.45 -17.31 -29.41
CA GLU A 381 -16.21 -16.81 -30.56
C GLU A 381 -16.21 -15.30 -30.56
N VAL A 382 -16.03 -14.68 -31.73
CA VAL A 382 -15.85 -13.24 -31.86
C VAL A 382 -16.74 -12.67 -32.95
N THR A 383 -17.41 -11.57 -32.64
CA THR A 383 -18.09 -10.68 -33.59
C THR A 383 -17.56 -9.25 -33.44
N ALA A 384 -18.03 -8.33 -34.27
CA ALA A 384 -17.61 -6.92 -34.17
C ALA A 384 -18.01 -6.25 -32.85
N ASP A 385 -19.00 -6.76 -32.14
CA ASP A 385 -19.60 -6.14 -30.97
C ASP A 385 -19.44 -6.97 -29.69
N THR A 386 -19.02 -8.24 -29.83
CA THR A 386 -19.07 -9.19 -28.71
C THR A 386 -18.02 -10.26 -28.82
N VAL A 387 -17.45 -10.63 -27.70
CA VAL A 387 -16.61 -11.80 -27.50
C VAL A 387 -17.31 -12.78 -26.57
N ARG A 388 -17.47 -14.04 -26.99
CA ARG A 388 -18.01 -15.11 -26.16
C ARG A 388 -16.92 -16.09 -25.82
N VAL A 389 -16.72 -16.35 -24.52
CA VAL A 389 -15.68 -17.26 -24.02
C VAL A 389 -16.35 -18.31 -23.14
N ARG A 390 -16.01 -19.57 -23.39
CA ARG A 390 -16.36 -20.70 -22.50
C ARG A 390 -15.12 -21.12 -21.74
N LEU A 391 -15.27 -21.31 -20.43
CA LEU A 391 -14.21 -21.75 -19.52
C LEU A 391 -14.70 -22.89 -18.64
N THR A 392 -13.76 -23.71 -18.19
CA THR A 392 -14.00 -24.78 -17.20
C THR A 392 -13.06 -24.60 -16.03
N ASN A 393 -13.60 -24.62 -14.81
CA ASN A 393 -12.80 -24.74 -13.62
C ASN A 393 -12.31 -26.17 -13.50
N THR A 394 -11.01 -26.40 -13.72
CA THR A 394 -10.38 -27.73 -13.70
C THR A 394 -9.74 -28.10 -12.37
N GLY A 395 -9.71 -27.16 -11.42
CA GLY A 395 -9.18 -27.39 -10.09
C GLY A 395 -10.19 -28.02 -9.14
N ALA A 396 -9.79 -28.17 -7.88
CA ALA A 396 -10.56 -28.85 -6.85
C ALA A 396 -11.38 -27.90 -5.95
N ARG A 397 -11.35 -26.59 -6.20
CA ARG A 397 -12.03 -25.57 -5.39
C ARG A 397 -12.92 -24.69 -6.26
N PRO A 398 -14.00 -24.13 -5.72
CA PRO A 398 -14.68 -23.01 -6.36
C PRO A 398 -13.72 -21.84 -6.53
N GLY A 399 -13.85 -21.10 -7.61
CA GLY A 399 -12.99 -19.95 -7.83
C GLY A 399 -13.54 -18.98 -8.84
N ARG A 400 -12.82 -17.87 -9.00
CA ARG A 400 -13.12 -16.76 -9.90
C ARG A 400 -12.01 -16.56 -10.93
N GLU A 401 -12.39 -16.43 -12.18
CA GLU A 401 -11.49 -16.04 -13.27
C GLU A 401 -11.87 -14.67 -13.83
N VAL A 402 -10.86 -13.91 -14.24
CA VAL A 402 -11.05 -12.64 -14.95
C VAL A 402 -10.58 -12.81 -16.38
N VAL A 403 -11.53 -13.02 -17.27
CA VAL A 403 -11.26 -13.13 -18.71
C VAL A 403 -10.93 -11.77 -19.26
N GLN A 404 -9.71 -11.59 -19.78
CA GLN A 404 -9.25 -10.32 -20.36
C GLN A 404 -9.20 -10.45 -21.87
N VAL A 405 -9.81 -9.48 -22.57
CA VAL A 405 -9.87 -9.46 -24.03
C VAL A 405 -8.94 -8.38 -24.55
N TYR A 406 -7.91 -8.78 -25.29
CA TYR A 406 -6.98 -7.87 -25.94
C TYR A 406 -7.20 -7.88 -27.46
N LEU A 407 -7.04 -6.71 -28.07
CA LEU A 407 -7.01 -6.54 -29.52
C LEU A 407 -5.57 -6.27 -29.97
N ALA A 408 -5.14 -6.98 -30.99
CA ALA A 408 -3.86 -6.77 -31.66
C ALA A 408 -4.13 -6.60 -33.18
N PRO A 409 -3.93 -5.40 -33.76
CA PRO A 409 -4.18 -5.17 -35.17
C PRO A 409 -3.06 -5.76 -36.03
N GLU A 410 -3.39 -6.16 -37.26
CA GLU A 410 -2.37 -6.24 -38.29
C GLU A 410 -1.73 -4.87 -38.54
N ARG A 411 -0.49 -4.87 -39.01
CA ARG A 411 0.24 -3.60 -39.30
C ARG A 411 -0.48 -2.85 -40.43
N ASP A 412 -1.02 -1.67 -40.12
CA ASP A 412 -1.84 -0.85 -41.00
C ASP A 412 -1.27 0.57 -41.22
N GLY A 413 -0.06 0.85 -40.70
CA GLY A 413 0.58 2.16 -40.80
C GLY A 413 0.07 3.20 -39.81
N VAL A 414 -0.86 2.84 -38.94
CA VAL A 414 -1.34 3.70 -37.85
C VAL A 414 -0.46 3.51 -36.63
N GLU A 415 0.04 4.59 -36.04
CA GLU A 415 0.80 4.52 -34.80
C GLU A 415 -0.16 4.21 -33.64
N ARG A 416 -0.02 3.01 -33.06
CA ARG A 416 -0.77 2.55 -31.91
C ARG A 416 -0.05 1.38 -31.22
N PRO A 417 -0.42 1.02 -29.98
CA PRO A 417 0.17 -0.13 -29.29
C PRO A 417 0.00 -1.41 -30.11
N ALA A 418 0.94 -2.34 -29.93
CA ALA A 418 0.86 -3.66 -30.58
C ALA A 418 -0.35 -4.46 -30.10
N SER A 419 -0.75 -4.28 -28.83
CA SER A 419 -2.02 -4.78 -28.30
C SER A 419 -2.57 -3.85 -27.21
N TRP A 420 -3.88 -3.95 -26.94
CA TRP A 420 -4.51 -3.22 -25.83
C TRP A 420 -5.71 -3.98 -25.27
N LEU A 421 -5.94 -3.81 -23.95
CA LEU A 421 -7.15 -4.32 -23.30
C LEU A 421 -8.39 -3.61 -23.88
N ALA A 422 -9.27 -4.37 -24.48
CA ALA A 422 -10.52 -3.88 -25.05
C ALA A 422 -11.71 -4.04 -24.10
N ALA A 423 -11.76 -5.19 -23.40
CA ALA A 423 -12.83 -5.51 -22.46
C ALA A 423 -12.38 -6.60 -21.49
N PHE A 424 -13.16 -6.84 -20.44
CA PHE A 424 -12.97 -7.98 -19.53
C PHE A 424 -14.29 -8.36 -18.85
N ALA A 425 -14.33 -9.57 -18.31
CA ALA A 425 -15.43 -10.03 -17.47
C ALA A 425 -14.91 -10.95 -16.36
N SER A 426 -15.60 -10.97 -15.23
CA SER A 426 -15.35 -11.90 -14.15
C SER A 426 -16.39 -13.02 -14.18
N VAL A 427 -15.93 -14.26 -14.03
CA VAL A 427 -16.79 -15.45 -13.95
C VAL A 427 -16.43 -16.28 -12.72
N GLU A 428 -17.42 -17.00 -12.20
CA GLU A 428 -17.25 -17.92 -11.07
C GLU A 428 -17.77 -19.29 -11.45
N ALA A 429 -17.08 -20.35 -11.01
CA ALA A 429 -17.52 -21.72 -11.19
C ALA A 429 -17.01 -22.65 -10.08
N GLY A 430 -17.79 -23.67 -9.77
CA GLY A 430 -17.38 -24.78 -8.92
C GLY A 430 -16.42 -25.75 -9.61
N PRO A 431 -15.82 -26.70 -8.86
CA PRO A 431 -14.92 -27.72 -9.42
C PRO A 431 -15.59 -28.53 -10.54
N GLY A 432 -14.95 -28.59 -11.70
CA GLY A 432 -15.43 -29.30 -12.89
C GLY A 432 -16.59 -28.59 -13.61
N GLU A 433 -17.04 -27.45 -13.15
CA GLU A 433 -18.12 -26.68 -13.77
C GLU A 433 -17.58 -25.84 -14.93
N SER A 434 -18.36 -25.78 -16.02
CA SER A 434 -18.09 -24.91 -17.16
C SER A 434 -19.04 -23.72 -17.15
N VAL A 435 -18.53 -22.54 -17.46
CA VAL A 435 -19.27 -21.28 -17.56
C VAL A 435 -19.00 -20.63 -18.92
N GLU A 436 -19.99 -19.95 -19.45
CA GLU A 436 -19.87 -19.14 -20.65
C GLU A 436 -20.14 -17.68 -20.30
N THR A 437 -19.31 -16.78 -20.82
CA THR A 437 -19.49 -15.34 -20.64
C THR A 437 -19.50 -14.63 -21.98
N GLU A 438 -20.38 -13.64 -22.09
CA GLU A 438 -20.48 -12.75 -23.23
C GLU A 438 -19.95 -11.37 -22.83
N ILE A 439 -18.92 -10.90 -23.51
CA ILE A 439 -18.15 -9.68 -23.20
C ILE A 439 -18.38 -8.68 -24.33
N PRO A 440 -19.10 -7.58 -24.10
CA PRO A 440 -19.29 -6.54 -25.10
C PRO A 440 -17.97 -5.89 -25.48
N LEU A 441 -17.74 -5.70 -26.79
CA LEU A 441 -16.64 -4.91 -27.32
C LEU A 441 -17.13 -3.47 -27.58
N PRO A 442 -16.62 -2.48 -26.86
CA PRO A 442 -17.03 -1.10 -27.10
C PRO A 442 -16.49 -0.61 -28.45
N ALA A 443 -17.28 0.15 -29.21
CA ALA A 443 -16.84 0.74 -30.48
C ALA A 443 -15.52 1.51 -30.35
N ARG A 444 -15.31 2.16 -29.20
CA ARG A 444 -14.08 2.88 -28.85
C ARG A 444 -12.83 2.02 -28.88
N ALA A 445 -12.93 0.71 -28.68
CA ALA A 445 -11.79 -0.19 -28.74
C ALA A 445 -11.15 -0.27 -30.15
N PHE A 446 -11.90 0.13 -31.19
CA PHE A 446 -11.45 0.14 -32.59
C PHE A 446 -11.20 1.55 -33.13
N GLU A 447 -11.19 2.57 -32.29
CA GLU A 447 -11.05 3.95 -32.71
C GLU A 447 -9.74 4.57 -32.25
N ILE A 448 -9.25 5.55 -33.03
CA ILE A 448 -8.17 6.45 -32.67
C ILE A 448 -8.68 7.89 -32.68
N TRP A 449 -8.02 8.76 -31.94
CA TRP A 449 -8.26 10.19 -32.06
C TRP A 449 -7.61 10.74 -33.32
N ASP A 450 -8.39 11.37 -34.17
CA ASP A 450 -7.94 12.03 -35.37
C ASP A 450 -7.83 13.54 -35.09
N GLU A 451 -6.62 14.07 -35.10
CA GLU A 451 -6.34 15.46 -34.72
C GLU A 451 -6.87 16.46 -35.76
N GLU A 452 -6.85 16.09 -37.06
CA GLU A 452 -7.32 16.95 -38.13
C GLU A 452 -8.86 17.05 -38.10
N ALA A 453 -9.54 15.91 -37.97
CA ALA A 453 -10.98 15.84 -37.84
C ALA A 453 -11.50 16.27 -36.46
N ARG A 454 -10.63 16.35 -35.46
CA ARG A 454 -10.95 16.58 -34.03
C ARG A 454 -12.05 15.64 -33.53
N GLY A 455 -11.91 14.38 -33.86
CA GLY A 455 -12.91 13.37 -33.57
C GLY A 455 -12.36 11.96 -33.53
N TRP A 456 -13.17 11.04 -33.07
CA TRP A 456 -12.79 9.63 -33.05
C TRP A 456 -13.04 9.02 -34.41
N ARG A 457 -12.05 8.30 -34.92
CA ARG A 457 -12.08 7.64 -36.23
C ARG A 457 -11.92 6.13 -36.03
N ARG A 458 -12.87 5.36 -36.49
CA ARG A 458 -12.82 3.91 -36.52
C ARG A 458 -11.75 3.44 -37.52
N ILE A 459 -10.97 2.47 -37.12
CA ILE A 459 -9.95 1.83 -37.96
C ILE A 459 -10.46 0.43 -38.31
N GLY A 460 -10.80 0.22 -39.57
CA GLY A 460 -11.10 -1.10 -40.12
C GLY A 460 -9.84 -1.94 -40.29
N GLY A 461 -9.99 -3.18 -40.70
CA GLY A 461 -8.92 -4.12 -40.94
C GLY A 461 -9.02 -5.38 -40.11
N THR A 462 -7.97 -6.21 -40.15
CA THR A 462 -7.90 -7.48 -39.44
C THR A 462 -7.32 -7.31 -38.05
N TYR A 463 -7.97 -7.87 -37.07
CA TYR A 463 -7.55 -7.89 -35.66
C TYR A 463 -7.41 -9.32 -35.16
N GLU A 464 -6.33 -9.62 -34.48
CA GLU A 464 -6.27 -10.77 -33.60
C GLU A 464 -6.94 -10.41 -32.25
N VAL A 465 -7.95 -11.17 -31.90
CA VAL A 465 -8.63 -11.05 -30.59
C VAL A 465 -8.11 -12.13 -29.67
N ARG A 466 -7.58 -11.74 -28.53
CA ARG A 466 -6.96 -12.63 -27.55
C ARG A 466 -7.83 -12.72 -26.30
N ALA A 467 -8.25 -13.93 -25.93
CA ALA A 467 -8.80 -14.20 -24.60
C ALA A 467 -7.66 -14.67 -23.69
N SER A 468 -7.40 -13.92 -22.63
CA SER A 468 -6.19 -14.02 -21.85
C SER A 468 -6.47 -14.04 -20.34
N HIS A 469 -5.59 -14.73 -19.60
CA HIS A 469 -5.54 -14.67 -18.14
C HIS A 469 -4.80 -13.42 -17.63
N SER A 470 -3.80 -12.96 -18.41
CA SER A 470 -3.10 -11.70 -18.23
C SER A 470 -2.58 -11.20 -19.58
N HIS A 471 -2.02 -9.99 -19.65
CA HIS A 471 -1.41 -9.48 -20.89
C HIS A 471 -0.35 -10.44 -21.48
N ALA A 472 0.40 -11.14 -20.64
CA ALA A 472 1.45 -12.08 -21.06
C ALA A 472 0.98 -13.55 -21.15
N ASP A 473 -0.27 -13.86 -20.80
CA ASP A 473 -0.81 -15.22 -20.77
C ASP A 473 -2.08 -15.33 -21.61
N THR A 474 -1.89 -15.37 -22.93
CA THR A 474 -2.98 -15.58 -23.90
C THR A 474 -3.36 -17.05 -23.95
N ARG A 475 -4.63 -17.34 -23.74
CA ARG A 475 -5.19 -18.71 -23.71
C ARG A 475 -5.81 -19.12 -25.05
N LEU A 476 -6.55 -18.23 -25.67
CA LEU A 476 -7.18 -18.46 -26.98
C LEU A 476 -7.03 -17.22 -27.86
N THR A 477 -7.00 -17.44 -29.17
CA THR A 477 -7.02 -16.38 -30.19
C THR A 477 -8.06 -16.64 -31.26
N ALA A 478 -8.60 -15.57 -31.82
CA ALA A 478 -9.48 -15.60 -32.98
C ALA A 478 -9.22 -14.37 -33.87
N THR A 479 -9.56 -14.49 -35.15
CA THR A 479 -9.42 -13.36 -36.10
C THR A 479 -10.77 -12.65 -36.25
N LEU A 480 -10.73 -11.32 -36.26
CA LEU A 480 -11.88 -10.45 -36.53
C LEU A 480 -11.55 -9.54 -37.69
N ASP A 481 -12.31 -9.65 -38.78
CA ASP A 481 -12.25 -8.70 -39.88
C ASP A 481 -13.30 -7.61 -39.66
N LEU A 482 -12.83 -6.37 -39.47
CA LEU A 482 -13.65 -5.21 -39.19
C LEU A 482 -13.77 -4.35 -40.48
N ALA A 483 -14.96 -4.17 -40.95
CA ALA A 483 -15.27 -3.37 -42.14
C ALA A 483 -15.03 -1.86 -41.92
#